data_44d9e0d2d5640fb5522a3895365f88ef
#
_entry.id   44d9e0d2d5640fb5522a3895365f88ef
#
_cell.length_a   1.000
_cell.length_b   1.000
_cell.length_c   1.000
_cell.angle_alpha   90.00
_cell.angle_beta   90.00
_cell.angle_gamma   90.00
#
_symmetry.space_group_name_H-M   'P 1'
#
loop_
_entity.id
_entity.type
_entity.pdbx_description
1 polymer ?
#
loop_
_entity_poly.entity_id
_entity_poly.type
_entity_poly.pdbx_seq_one_letter_code
_entity_poly.pdbx_strand_id
1 'polypeptide(L)'
;MNLSRVVTSSSWRAFTFLLDLLYPPRCGGCDKPGEGWWCAACDSGTRWLSVPESCASLKLPSGESLMVVSAAMFASPLSEGIHRFKYEGQPQLSAAFAARMSAIWLAHGLRADVIVAVPLHATRLRERGFNQSLLLARHAGPAMGIPVEPQALRRVRRTEQQAHLDPLARQENVRGAFIAQPQLAGGKTIVLVDDVFTTGATLSECASALYQAGARSVIALTLARA
;
A
#
# COMPACT_ATOMS: atom_id res chain seq x y z
N MET A 1 35.83 14.98 -29.30
CA MET A 1 34.61 15.79 -29.52
C MET A 1 33.43 15.01 -29.01
N ASN A 2 33.06 15.26 -27.73
CA ASN A 2 31.94 14.57 -27.03
C ASN A 2 30.70 15.45 -27.14
N LEU A 3 29.74 15.02 -27.95
CA LEU A 3 28.42 15.61 -28.04
C LEU A 3 27.45 14.85 -27.13
N SER A 4 27.52 15.13 -25.82
CA SER A 4 26.44 14.79 -24.90
C SER A 4 25.31 15.80 -25.10
N ARG A 5 24.32 15.48 -25.91
CA ARG A 5 23.08 16.24 -26.00
C ARG A 5 22.35 16.14 -24.67
N VAL A 6 22.38 17.21 -23.90
CA VAL A 6 21.47 17.47 -22.78
C VAL A 6 20.07 17.61 -23.38
N VAL A 7 19.27 16.55 -23.28
CA VAL A 7 17.82 16.63 -23.58
C VAL A 7 17.21 17.51 -22.51
N THR A 8 16.85 18.73 -22.85
CA THR A 8 16.32 19.73 -21.94
C THR A 8 14.96 19.26 -21.38
N SER A 9 14.70 19.52 -20.12
CA SER A 9 13.47 19.14 -19.39
C SER A 9 12.17 19.65 -20.04
N SER A 10 12.23 20.68 -20.89
CA SER A 10 11.07 21.21 -21.61
C SER A 10 10.63 20.33 -22.78
N SER A 11 11.53 19.63 -23.48
CA SER A 11 11.14 18.72 -24.57
C SER A 11 10.45 17.46 -24.08
N TRP A 12 10.82 16.93 -22.91
CA TRP A 12 10.10 15.83 -22.26
C TRP A 12 8.68 16.22 -21.82
N ARG A 13 8.51 17.45 -21.29
CA ARG A 13 7.18 17.96 -20.89
C ARG A 13 6.26 18.19 -22.09
N ALA A 14 6.78 18.68 -23.21
CA ALA A 14 6.01 18.85 -24.44
C ALA A 14 5.62 17.49 -25.05
N PHE A 15 6.51 16.49 -25.00
CA PHE A 15 6.24 15.15 -25.50
C PHE A 15 5.19 14.41 -24.62
N THR A 16 5.29 14.50 -23.30
CA THR A 16 4.28 13.95 -22.39
C THR A 16 2.93 14.64 -22.58
N PHE A 17 2.89 15.95 -22.76
CA PHE A 17 1.66 16.68 -23.03
C PHE A 17 0.99 16.24 -24.35
N LEU A 18 1.77 15.98 -25.40
CA LEU A 18 1.26 15.47 -26.68
C LEU A 18 0.75 14.04 -26.55
N LEU A 19 1.44 13.20 -25.78
CA LEU A 19 0.96 11.83 -25.49
C LEU A 19 -0.32 11.85 -24.64
N ASP A 20 -0.43 12.71 -23.65
CA ASP A 20 -1.64 12.86 -22.83
C ASP A 20 -2.83 13.40 -23.63
N LEU A 21 -2.57 14.17 -24.71
CA LEU A 21 -3.61 14.63 -25.62
C LEU A 21 -4.14 13.49 -26.51
N LEU A 22 -3.27 12.60 -26.96
CA LEU A 22 -3.63 11.45 -27.81
C LEU A 22 -4.14 10.25 -26.99
N TYR A 23 -3.60 10.04 -25.79
CA TYR A 23 -3.90 8.96 -24.87
C TYR A 23 -4.08 9.53 -23.45
N PRO A 24 -5.18 10.25 -23.19
CA PRO A 24 -5.41 10.85 -21.89
C PRO A 24 -5.48 9.76 -20.80
N PRO A 25 -4.94 10.04 -19.59
CA PRO A 25 -5.07 9.12 -18.48
C PRO A 25 -6.53 8.80 -18.21
N ARG A 26 -6.82 7.53 -17.91
CA ARG A 26 -8.16 7.06 -17.57
C ARG A 26 -8.30 6.88 -16.08
N CYS A 27 -9.42 7.32 -15.54
CA CYS A 27 -9.71 7.17 -14.12
C CYS A 27 -9.79 5.69 -13.72
N GLY A 28 -9.02 5.27 -12.71
CA GLY A 28 -9.02 3.90 -12.21
C GLY A 28 -10.35 3.43 -11.63
N GLY A 29 -11.26 4.32 -11.24
CA GLY A 29 -12.60 3.98 -10.75
C GLY A 29 -13.62 3.81 -11.90
N CYS A 30 -13.87 4.89 -12.66
CA CYS A 30 -14.97 4.95 -13.65
C CYS A 30 -14.53 4.85 -15.11
N ASP A 31 -13.23 4.74 -15.38
CA ASP A 31 -12.65 4.67 -16.73
C ASP A 31 -12.81 5.93 -17.61
N LYS A 32 -13.32 7.03 -17.07
CA LYS A 32 -13.42 8.29 -17.82
C LYS A 32 -12.03 8.82 -18.19
N PRO A 33 -11.80 9.25 -19.44
CA PRO A 33 -10.54 9.84 -19.88
C PRO A 33 -10.45 11.31 -19.44
N GLY A 34 -9.21 11.82 -19.31
CA GLY A 34 -8.91 13.25 -19.20
C GLY A 34 -9.04 13.88 -17.81
N GLU A 35 -9.59 13.17 -16.83
CA GLU A 35 -9.75 13.67 -15.45
C GLU A 35 -8.65 13.18 -14.48
N GLY A 36 -7.52 12.68 -15.02
CA GLY A 36 -6.43 12.09 -14.25
C GLY A 36 -6.68 10.61 -13.88
N TRP A 37 -5.76 10.05 -13.10
CA TRP A 37 -5.81 8.63 -12.71
C TRP A 37 -6.89 8.32 -11.67
N TRP A 38 -7.33 9.32 -10.90
CA TRP A 38 -8.42 9.23 -9.93
C TRP A 38 -9.24 10.52 -9.96
N CYS A 39 -10.42 10.49 -10.58
CA CYS A 39 -11.23 11.68 -10.82
C CYS A 39 -12.00 12.13 -9.56
N ALA A 40 -12.41 13.39 -9.53
CA ALA A 40 -13.14 13.98 -8.41
C ALA A 40 -14.47 13.25 -8.12
N ALA A 41 -15.16 12.76 -9.16
CA ALA A 41 -16.40 12.00 -8.98
C ALA A 41 -16.16 10.65 -8.28
N CYS A 42 -15.09 9.93 -8.64
CA CYS A 42 -14.72 8.70 -7.94
C CYS A 42 -14.22 8.98 -6.53
N ASP A 43 -13.49 10.07 -6.34
CA ASP A 43 -13.03 10.46 -5.02
C ASP A 43 -14.19 10.79 -4.09
N SER A 44 -15.17 11.59 -4.53
CA SER A 44 -16.38 11.92 -3.75
C SER A 44 -17.33 10.74 -3.58
N GLY A 45 -17.37 9.79 -4.54
CA GLY A 45 -18.17 8.58 -4.45
C GLY A 45 -17.53 7.49 -3.57
N THR A 46 -16.27 7.64 -3.17
CA THR A 46 -15.60 6.69 -2.27
C THR A 46 -16.01 6.94 -0.82
N ARG A 47 -16.36 5.86 -0.11
CA ARG A 47 -16.61 5.93 1.34
C ARG A 47 -15.29 6.02 2.10
N TRP A 48 -14.75 7.24 2.19
CA TRP A 48 -13.63 7.55 3.07
C TRP A 48 -14.07 7.48 4.53
N LEU A 49 -13.23 6.94 5.40
CA LEU A 49 -13.55 6.76 6.81
C LEU A 49 -13.11 7.98 7.62
N SER A 50 -13.96 8.37 8.58
CA SER A 50 -13.59 9.34 9.61
C SER A 50 -12.64 8.71 10.64
N VAL A 51 -11.99 9.53 11.47
CA VAL A 51 -11.06 9.05 12.50
C VAL A 51 -11.68 7.97 13.39
N PRO A 52 -12.89 8.15 13.97
CA PRO A 52 -13.50 7.09 14.79
C PRO A 52 -13.78 5.78 14.03
N GLU A 53 -14.18 5.89 12.76
CA GLU A 53 -14.53 4.73 11.95
C GLU A 53 -13.32 3.98 11.40
N SER A 54 -12.17 4.63 11.23
CA SER A 54 -11.01 4.09 10.52
C SER A 54 -10.23 3.04 11.30
N CYS A 55 -10.38 2.99 12.63
CA CYS A 55 -9.66 2.07 13.50
C CYS A 55 -10.35 0.71 13.62
N ALA A 56 -9.53 -0.33 13.60
CA ALA A 56 -9.89 -1.68 13.99
C ALA A 56 -8.77 -2.28 14.85
N SER A 57 -9.07 -3.32 15.61
CA SER A 57 -8.09 -4.08 16.38
C SER A 57 -8.05 -5.52 15.90
N LEU A 58 -6.86 -6.03 15.62
CA LEU A 58 -6.61 -7.40 15.23
C LEU A 58 -5.79 -8.09 16.31
N LYS A 59 -6.33 -9.18 16.89
CA LYS A 59 -5.57 -10.01 17.84
C LYS A 59 -4.53 -10.83 17.10
N LEU A 60 -3.29 -10.77 17.55
CA LEU A 60 -2.18 -11.57 17.05
C LEU A 60 -2.13 -12.94 17.77
N PRO A 61 -1.55 -13.97 17.15
CA PRO A 61 -1.38 -15.28 17.79
C PRO A 61 -0.53 -15.23 19.08
N SER A 62 0.36 -14.26 19.19
CA SER A 62 1.19 -13.98 20.38
C SER A 62 0.44 -13.33 21.54
N GLY A 63 -0.82 -12.93 21.33
CA GLY A 63 -1.69 -12.29 22.33
C GLY A 63 -1.74 -10.77 22.26
N GLU A 64 -0.80 -10.13 21.54
CA GLU A 64 -0.80 -8.67 21.34
C GLU A 64 -1.95 -8.24 20.44
N SER A 65 -2.29 -6.95 20.53
CA SER A 65 -3.27 -6.32 19.64
C SER A 65 -2.56 -5.44 18.62
N LEU A 66 -2.82 -5.67 17.35
CA LEU A 66 -2.40 -4.82 16.24
C LEU A 66 -3.50 -3.80 15.93
N MET A 67 -3.21 -2.51 16.10
CA MET A 67 -4.05 -1.43 15.60
C MET A 67 -4.00 -1.42 14.08
N VAL A 68 -5.16 -1.38 13.43
CA VAL A 68 -5.29 -1.24 11.98
C VAL A 68 -6.04 0.04 11.67
N VAL A 69 -5.41 0.95 10.94
CA VAL A 69 -6.02 2.18 10.42
C VAL A 69 -6.28 1.99 8.93
N SER A 70 -7.53 2.18 8.50
CA SER A 70 -7.94 2.06 7.10
C SER A 70 -8.51 3.37 6.60
N ALA A 71 -8.11 3.80 5.39
CA ALA A 71 -8.57 5.08 4.84
C ALA A 71 -10.01 5.02 4.33
N ALA A 72 -10.48 3.87 3.83
CA ALA A 72 -11.81 3.72 3.22
C ALA A 72 -12.45 2.35 3.47
N MET A 73 -13.73 2.23 3.13
CA MET A 73 -14.38 0.94 2.92
C MET A 73 -14.02 0.38 1.54
N PHE A 74 -13.85 -0.94 1.44
CA PHE A 74 -13.63 -1.65 0.18
C PHE A 74 -14.95 -1.80 -0.57
N ALA A 75 -15.33 -0.76 -1.31
CA ALA A 75 -16.56 -0.68 -2.09
C ALA A 75 -16.30 0.13 -3.38
N SER A 76 -17.22 0.05 -4.35
CA SER A 76 -17.18 0.88 -5.56
C SER A 76 -17.22 2.38 -5.21
N PRO A 77 -16.46 3.21 -5.91
CA PRO A 77 -15.57 2.96 -7.06
C PRO A 77 -14.13 2.58 -6.67
N LEU A 78 -13.79 2.54 -5.36
CA LEU A 78 -12.42 2.26 -4.90
C LEU A 78 -12.01 0.82 -5.17
N SER A 79 -12.92 -0.15 -5.09
CA SER A 79 -12.66 -1.57 -5.38
C SER A 79 -12.17 -1.77 -6.81
N GLU A 80 -12.76 -1.07 -7.79
CA GLU A 80 -12.33 -1.08 -9.19
C GLU A 80 -10.95 -0.46 -9.34
N GLY A 81 -10.71 0.67 -8.67
CA GLY A 81 -9.40 1.31 -8.65
C GLY A 81 -8.31 0.40 -8.08
N ILE A 82 -8.59 -0.29 -6.98
CA ILE A 82 -7.66 -1.24 -6.37
C ILE A 82 -7.42 -2.45 -7.30
N HIS A 83 -8.46 -2.92 -8.00
CA HIS A 83 -8.32 -3.99 -8.99
C HIS A 83 -7.37 -3.59 -10.12
N ARG A 84 -7.60 -2.42 -10.74
CA ARG A 84 -6.76 -1.90 -11.82
C ARG A 84 -5.33 -1.62 -11.35
N PHE A 85 -5.17 -1.08 -10.14
CA PHE A 85 -3.87 -0.90 -9.50
C PHE A 85 -3.12 -2.23 -9.35
N LYS A 86 -3.82 -3.31 -8.98
CA LYS A 86 -3.20 -4.63 -8.77
C LYS A 86 -2.93 -5.42 -10.05
N TYR A 87 -3.82 -5.34 -11.04
CA TYR A 87 -3.88 -6.33 -12.12
C TYR A 87 -3.85 -5.73 -13.53
N GLU A 88 -4.12 -4.43 -13.69
CA GLU A 88 -4.19 -3.78 -15.00
C GLU A 88 -3.06 -2.77 -15.23
N GLY A 89 -1.99 -2.85 -14.44
CA GLY A 89 -0.77 -2.06 -14.64
C GLY A 89 -0.96 -0.54 -14.49
N GLN A 90 -1.77 -0.10 -13.53
CA GLN A 90 -1.98 1.32 -13.23
C GLN A 90 -1.27 1.77 -11.93
N PRO A 91 0.07 1.72 -11.84
CA PRO A 91 0.81 2.11 -10.64
C PRO A 91 0.64 3.59 -10.27
N GLN A 92 0.22 4.44 -11.22
CA GLN A 92 -0.01 5.87 -11.04
C GLN A 92 -1.12 6.17 -10.01
N LEU A 93 -2.06 5.24 -9.81
CA LEU A 93 -3.10 5.35 -8.77
C LEU A 93 -2.52 5.44 -7.36
N SER A 94 -1.29 4.93 -7.16
CA SER A 94 -0.64 4.93 -5.84
C SER A 94 -0.50 6.32 -5.21
N ALA A 95 -0.30 7.36 -6.01
CA ALA A 95 -0.17 8.73 -5.50
C ALA A 95 -1.48 9.25 -4.88
N ALA A 96 -2.61 9.09 -5.59
CA ALA A 96 -3.93 9.50 -5.11
C ALA A 96 -4.35 8.68 -3.86
N PHE A 97 -4.13 7.38 -3.88
CA PHE A 97 -4.45 6.48 -2.78
C PHE A 97 -3.60 6.77 -1.53
N ALA A 98 -2.29 6.95 -1.71
CA ALA A 98 -1.39 7.29 -0.62
C ALA A 98 -1.71 8.63 0.02
N ALA A 99 -2.19 9.61 -0.73
CA ALA A 99 -2.63 10.89 -0.18
C ALA A 99 -3.77 10.72 0.84
N ARG A 100 -4.74 9.85 0.54
CA ARG A 100 -5.84 9.52 1.47
C ARG A 100 -5.36 8.74 2.69
N MET A 101 -4.43 7.80 2.50
CA MET A 101 -3.80 7.07 3.61
C MET A 101 -3.00 8.00 4.52
N SER A 102 -2.24 8.93 3.96
CA SER A 102 -1.49 9.93 4.73
C SER A 102 -2.43 10.87 5.50
N ALA A 103 -3.53 11.31 4.88
CA ALA A 103 -4.48 12.20 5.51
C ALA A 103 -5.11 11.57 6.77
N ILE A 104 -5.55 10.32 6.68
CA ILE A 104 -6.13 9.63 7.86
C ILE A 104 -5.08 9.36 8.94
N TRP A 105 -3.85 9.00 8.57
CA TRP A 105 -2.74 8.83 9.53
C TRP A 105 -2.47 10.10 10.31
N LEU A 106 -2.34 11.23 9.61
CA LEU A 106 -2.08 12.54 10.24
C LEU A 106 -3.26 13.00 11.11
N ALA A 107 -4.50 12.73 10.69
CA ALA A 107 -5.69 13.06 11.45
C ALA A 107 -5.77 12.30 12.79
N HIS A 108 -5.18 11.10 12.87
CA HIS A 108 -5.03 10.37 14.13
C HIS A 108 -3.91 10.91 15.04
N GLY A 109 -3.05 11.79 14.58
CA GLY A 109 -1.90 12.27 15.34
C GLY A 109 -0.87 11.18 15.66
N LEU A 110 -0.88 10.06 14.93
CA LEU A 110 0.01 8.93 15.15
C LEU A 110 1.45 9.26 14.74
N ARG A 111 2.40 8.63 15.43
CA ARG A 111 3.83 8.78 15.16
C ARG A 111 4.47 7.41 14.99
N ALA A 112 5.49 7.33 14.15
CA ALA A 112 6.30 6.13 13.94
C ALA A 112 7.69 6.50 13.47
N ASP A 113 8.61 5.56 13.61
CA ASP A 113 10.02 5.74 13.24
C ASP A 113 10.28 5.36 11.78
N VAL A 114 9.48 4.42 11.24
CA VAL A 114 9.71 3.86 9.90
C VAL A 114 8.43 3.27 9.30
N ILE A 115 8.30 3.34 7.98
CA ILE A 115 7.28 2.64 7.20
C ILE A 115 7.87 1.36 6.62
N VAL A 116 7.17 0.25 6.80
CA VAL A 116 7.49 -1.05 6.22
C VAL A 116 6.31 -1.49 5.36
N ALA A 117 6.57 -1.84 4.12
CA ALA A 117 5.53 -2.33 3.21
C ALA A 117 5.37 -3.84 3.31
N VAL A 118 4.15 -4.35 3.28
CA VAL A 118 3.88 -5.78 3.12
C VAL A 118 4.53 -6.28 1.83
N PRO A 119 5.46 -7.27 1.91
CA PRO A 119 6.19 -7.72 0.73
C PRO A 119 5.37 -8.71 -0.11
N LEU A 120 5.49 -8.60 -1.43
CA LEU A 120 5.05 -9.63 -2.36
C LEU A 120 6.08 -10.76 -2.46
N HIS A 121 5.61 -11.96 -2.78
CA HIS A 121 6.49 -13.05 -3.21
C HIS A 121 7.13 -12.71 -4.57
N ALA A 122 8.37 -13.16 -4.81
CA ALA A 122 9.14 -12.86 -6.03
C ALA A 122 8.38 -13.22 -7.32
N THR A 123 7.60 -14.29 -7.34
CA THR A 123 6.78 -14.69 -8.49
C THR A 123 5.73 -13.62 -8.79
N ARG A 124 4.97 -13.16 -7.78
CA ARG A 124 3.95 -12.12 -7.97
C ARG A 124 4.54 -10.76 -8.32
N LEU A 125 5.73 -10.48 -7.78
CA LEU A 125 6.44 -9.25 -8.14
C LEU A 125 6.84 -9.25 -9.62
N ARG A 126 7.26 -10.41 -10.17
CA ARG A 126 7.55 -10.55 -11.60
C ARG A 126 6.31 -10.46 -12.47
N GLU A 127 5.21 -11.08 -12.05
CA GLU A 127 3.92 -11.04 -12.79
C GLU A 127 3.32 -9.64 -12.82
N ARG A 128 3.36 -8.91 -11.70
CA ARG A 128 2.76 -7.59 -11.53
C ARG A 128 3.68 -6.44 -11.94
N GLY A 129 5.01 -6.66 -11.92
CA GLY A 129 6.02 -5.64 -12.20
C GLY A 129 6.35 -4.73 -11.01
N PHE A 130 5.50 -4.65 -9.98
CA PHE A 130 5.70 -3.81 -8.80
C PHE A 130 5.02 -4.38 -7.55
N ASN A 131 5.44 -3.89 -6.38
CA ASN A 131 4.76 -4.13 -5.11
C ASN A 131 3.87 -2.93 -4.78
N GLN A 132 2.54 -3.13 -4.77
CA GLN A 132 1.55 -2.10 -4.52
C GLN A 132 1.72 -1.44 -3.14
N SER A 133 1.94 -2.24 -2.09
CA SER A 133 2.12 -1.73 -0.73
C SER A 133 3.39 -0.88 -0.61
N LEU A 134 4.45 -1.23 -1.36
CA LEU A 134 5.67 -0.42 -1.42
C LEU A 134 5.47 0.90 -2.17
N LEU A 135 4.69 0.90 -3.26
CA LEU A 135 4.37 2.15 -3.97
C LEU A 135 3.54 3.08 -3.07
N LEU A 136 2.52 2.54 -2.40
CA LEU A 136 1.73 3.31 -1.42
C LEU A 136 2.62 3.88 -0.31
N ALA A 137 3.51 3.06 0.26
CA ALA A 137 4.45 3.50 1.29
C ALA A 137 5.37 4.63 0.80
N ARG A 138 5.92 4.52 -0.41
CA ARG A 138 6.82 5.53 -1.00
C ARG A 138 6.13 6.86 -1.26
N HIS A 139 4.85 6.85 -1.65
CA HIS A 139 4.08 8.08 -1.82
C HIS A 139 3.58 8.65 -0.50
N ALA A 140 3.23 7.80 0.49
CA ALA A 140 2.76 8.25 1.80
C ALA A 140 3.89 8.80 2.68
N GLY A 141 5.07 8.19 2.64
CA GLY A 141 6.20 8.51 3.53
C GLY A 141 6.57 9.99 3.59
N PRO A 142 6.78 10.67 2.45
CA PRO A 142 7.09 12.11 2.45
C PRO A 142 6.01 12.97 3.11
N ALA A 143 4.73 12.69 2.86
CA ALA A 143 3.62 13.43 3.45
C ALA A 143 3.48 13.18 4.96
N MET A 144 3.82 11.97 5.43
CA MET A 144 3.82 11.59 6.83
C MET A 144 5.09 12.01 7.57
N GLY A 145 6.15 12.40 6.85
CA GLY A 145 7.49 12.69 7.41
C GLY A 145 8.19 11.44 7.96
N ILE A 146 7.88 10.24 7.44
CA ILE A 146 8.40 8.97 7.94
C ILE A 146 9.18 8.27 6.82
N PRO A 147 10.44 7.84 7.06
CA PRO A 147 11.23 7.12 6.08
C PRO A 147 10.67 5.72 5.79
N VAL A 148 10.85 5.26 4.55
CA VAL A 148 10.44 3.92 4.12
C VAL A 148 11.64 2.98 4.15
N GLU A 149 11.49 1.81 4.78
CA GLU A 149 12.52 0.78 4.84
C GLU A 149 12.05 -0.50 4.10
N PRO A 150 12.37 -0.61 2.81
CA PRO A 150 11.85 -1.71 1.97
C PRO A 150 12.42 -3.08 2.35
N GLN A 151 13.55 -3.11 3.04
CA GLN A 151 14.25 -4.36 3.35
C GLN A 151 13.95 -4.91 4.75
N ALA A 152 13.24 -4.14 5.60
CA ALA A 152 12.95 -4.56 6.97
C ALA A 152 12.12 -5.85 7.06
N LEU A 153 11.31 -6.15 6.04
CA LEU A 153 10.47 -7.33 5.98
C LEU A 153 10.57 -8.00 4.61
N ARG A 154 10.72 -9.33 4.58
CA ARG A 154 10.78 -10.12 3.34
C ARG A 154 9.82 -11.30 3.40
N ARG A 155 9.23 -11.64 2.24
CA ARG A 155 8.42 -12.84 2.08
C ARG A 155 9.30 -13.97 1.55
N VAL A 156 9.43 -15.03 2.32
CA VAL A 156 10.35 -16.15 2.04
C VAL A 156 9.64 -17.39 1.50
N ARG A 157 8.32 -17.47 1.63
CA ARG A 157 7.52 -18.61 1.15
C ARG A 157 6.47 -18.17 0.14
N ARG A 158 6.34 -18.93 -0.97
CA ARG A 158 5.21 -18.78 -1.90
C ARG A 158 3.94 -19.28 -1.21
N THR A 159 2.86 -18.52 -1.34
CA THR A 159 1.54 -18.89 -0.83
C THR A 159 0.52 -18.75 -1.95
N GLU A 160 -0.57 -19.49 -1.89
CA GLU A 160 -1.66 -19.42 -2.86
C GLU A 160 -2.38 -18.06 -2.86
N GLN A 161 -3.22 -17.84 -3.90
CA GLN A 161 -4.00 -16.61 -3.96
C GLN A 161 -5.08 -16.64 -2.86
N GLN A 162 -5.02 -15.67 -1.95
CA GLN A 162 -5.96 -15.58 -0.84
C GLN A 162 -7.42 -15.32 -1.27
N ALA A 163 -7.62 -14.79 -2.50
CA ALA A 163 -8.95 -14.49 -3.01
C ALA A 163 -9.87 -15.71 -3.10
N HIS A 164 -9.31 -16.91 -3.26
CA HIS A 164 -10.05 -18.16 -3.41
C HIS A 164 -10.08 -19.03 -2.14
N LEU A 165 -9.46 -18.57 -1.05
CA LEU A 165 -9.38 -19.32 0.20
C LEU A 165 -10.41 -18.81 1.21
N ASP A 166 -10.93 -19.71 2.04
CA ASP A 166 -11.72 -19.35 3.23
C ASP A 166 -10.84 -18.67 4.31
N PRO A 167 -11.42 -18.05 5.34
CA PRO A 167 -10.67 -17.30 6.35
C PRO A 167 -9.61 -18.15 7.10
N LEU A 168 -9.89 -19.42 7.42
CA LEU A 168 -8.95 -20.30 8.11
C LEU A 168 -7.80 -20.72 7.18
N ALA A 169 -8.12 -21.12 5.96
CA ALA A 169 -7.12 -21.43 4.94
C ALA A 169 -6.23 -20.23 4.60
N ARG A 170 -6.75 -18.99 4.64
CA ARG A 170 -5.94 -17.77 4.48
C ARG A 170 -4.89 -17.62 5.58
N GLN A 171 -5.24 -17.93 6.81
CA GLN A 171 -4.33 -17.84 7.96
C GLN A 171 -3.21 -18.91 7.87
N GLU A 172 -3.56 -20.14 7.58
CA GLU A 172 -2.58 -21.23 7.39
C GLU A 172 -1.67 -20.97 6.19
N ASN A 173 -2.24 -20.45 5.10
CA ASN A 173 -1.52 -20.16 3.87
C ASN A 173 -0.37 -19.15 4.07
N VAL A 174 -0.50 -18.18 4.97
CA VAL A 174 0.53 -17.15 5.19
C VAL A 174 1.45 -17.42 6.39
N ARG A 175 1.16 -18.46 7.20
CA ARG A 175 1.92 -18.78 8.41
C ARG A 175 3.39 -19.02 8.10
N GLY A 176 4.29 -18.31 8.79
CA GLY A 176 5.73 -18.41 8.60
C GLY A 176 6.24 -17.95 7.21
N ALA A 177 5.42 -17.20 6.46
CA ALA A 177 5.81 -16.73 5.13
C ALA A 177 6.68 -15.47 5.14
N PHE A 178 6.88 -14.83 6.31
CA PHE A 178 7.57 -13.55 6.41
C PHE A 178 8.70 -13.62 7.44
N ILE A 179 9.81 -12.93 7.14
CA ILE A 179 10.95 -12.75 8.05
C ILE A 179 11.31 -11.27 8.07
N ALA A 180 11.45 -10.71 9.28
CA ALA A 180 11.90 -9.35 9.50
C ALA A 180 13.40 -9.32 9.85
N GLN A 181 14.06 -8.20 9.54
CA GLN A 181 15.46 -7.97 9.86
C GLN A 181 15.58 -7.22 11.20
N PRO A 182 16.17 -7.82 12.25
CA PRO A 182 16.28 -7.19 13.58
C PRO A 182 17.00 -5.84 13.55
N GLN A 183 18.02 -5.69 12.70
CA GLN A 183 18.78 -4.45 12.55
C GLN A 183 17.94 -3.27 12.03
N LEU A 184 16.88 -3.58 11.27
CA LEU A 184 16.02 -2.58 10.65
C LEU A 184 14.70 -2.36 11.42
N ALA A 185 14.23 -3.37 12.16
CA ALA A 185 12.96 -3.36 12.89
C ALA A 185 13.13 -3.11 14.41
N GLY A 186 14.25 -3.56 15.00
CA GLY A 186 14.45 -3.57 16.44
C GLY A 186 14.33 -2.19 17.12
N GLY A 187 13.58 -2.14 18.21
CA GLY A 187 13.33 -0.95 19.02
C GLY A 187 12.45 0.12 18.39
N LYS A 188 11.97 -0.07 17.16
CA LYS A 188 11.22 0.94 16.39
C LYS A 188 9.70 0.78 16.53
N THR A 189 9.00 1.90 16.44
CA THR A 189 7.58 1.95 16.14
C THR A 189 7.40 1.95 14.63
N ILE A 190 6.70 0.96 14.08
CA ILE A 190 6.62 0.67 12.65
C ILE A 190 5.20 0.92 12.13
N VAL A 191 5.08 1.61 10.98
CA VAL A 191 3.86 1.60 10.18
C VAL A 191 3.97 0.47 9.16
N LEU A 192 3.11 -0.53 9.28
CA LEU A 192 3.00 -1.62 8.31
C LEU A 192 1.94 -1.28 7.26
N VAL A 193 2.37 -1.01 6.03
CA VAL A 193 1.49 -0.57 4.93
C VAL A 193 1.05 -1.75 4.07
N ASP A 194 -0.27 -1.83 3.83
CA ASP A 194 -0.87 -2.73 2.84
C ASP A 194 -2.01 -2.03 2.08
N ASP A 195 -2.54 -2.66 1.04
CA ASP A 195 -3.64 -2.09 0.25
C ASP A 195 -5.02 -2.40 0.85
N VAL A 196 -5.32 -3.64 1.22
CA VAL A 196 -6.66 -4.03 1.71
C VAL A 196 -6.58 -4.91 2.95
N PHE A 197 -7.23 -4.48 4.00
CA PHE A 197 -7.50 -5.26 5.19
C PHE A 197 -8.81 -6.04 5.02
N THR A 198 -8.71 -7.36 4.96
CA THR A 198 -9.87 -8.29 4.94
C THR A 198 -9.91 -9.09 6.25
N THR A 199 -9.41 -10.30 6.27
CA THR A 199 -9.30 -11.14 7.47
C THR A 199 -8.15 -10.75 8.39
N GLY A 200 -7.19 -9.95 7.90
CA GLY A 200 -5.99 -9.58 8.63
C GLY A 200 -4.88 -10.63 8.67
N ALA A 201 -5.06 -11.80 8.06
CA ALA A 201 -4.08 -12.89 8.12
C ALA A 201 -2.66 -12.44 7.69
N THR A 202 -2.53 -11.70 6.58
CA THR A 202 -1.25 -11.17 6.11
C THR A 202 -0.66 -10.15 7.08
N LEU A 203 -1.48 -9.20 7.56
CA LEU A 203 -1.03 -8.18 8.51
C LEU A 203 -0.59 -8.80 9.84
N SER A 204 -1.32 -9.82 10.31
CA SER A 204 -0.99 -10.57 11.53
C SER A 204 0.38 -11.24 11.42
N GLU A 205 0.64 -11.98 10.35
CA GLU A 205 1.92 -12.66 10.16
C GLU A 205 3.08 -11.68 9.97
N CYS A 206 2.87 -10.59 9.21
CA CYS A 206 3.87 -9.54 9.06
C CYS A 206 4.19 -8.85 10.39
N ALA A 207 3.16 -8.49 11.17
CA ALA A 207 3.35 -7.87 12.48
C ALA A 207 4.04 -8.82 13.46
N SER A 208 3.65 -10.10 13.49
CA SER A 208 4.31 -11.13 14.31
C SER A 208 5.80 -11.26 13.98
N ALA A 209 6.16 -11.28 12.68
CA ALA A 209 7.56 -11.29 12.26
C ALA A 209 8.34 -10.04 12.71
N LEU A 210 7.70 -8.85 12.65
CA LEU A 210 8.31 -7.60 13.10
C LEU A 210 8.51 -7.57 14.62
N TYR A 211 7.53 -8.04 15.41
CA TYR A 211 7.68 -8.17 16.87
C TYR A 211 8.76 -9.17 17.25
N GLN A 212 8.84 -10.34 16.57
CA GLN A 212 9.93 -11.31 16.76
C GLN A 212 11.32 -10.72 16.45
N ALA A 213 11.39 -9.76 15.52
CA ALA A 213 12.61 -9.01 15.23
C ALA A 213 12.87 -7.85 16.20
N GLY A 214 12.09 -7.70 17.28
CA GLY A 214 12.27 -6.73 18.33
C GLY A 214 11.62 -5.37 18.07
N ALA A 215 10.65 -5.24 17.16
CA ALA A 215 9.90 -4.01 17.00
C ALA A 215 9.23 -3.61 18.33
N ARG A 216 9.28 -2.31 18.68
CA ARG A 216 8.65 -1.78 19.89
C ARG A 216 7.12 -1.77 19.75
N SER A 217 6.63 -1.39 18.60
CA SER A 217 5.21 -1.32 18.28
C SER A 217 5.00 -1.42 16.77
N VAL A 218 3.88 -2.00 16.37
CA VAL A 218 3.47 -2.06 14.96
C VAL A 218 2.05 -1.52 14.85
N ILE A 219 1.82 -0.62 13.90
CA ILE A 219 0.51 -0.08 13.52
C ILE A 219 0.32 -0.37 12.04
N ALA A 220 -0.75 -1.03 11.66
CA ALA A 220 -1.06 -1.26 10.26
C ALA A 220 -1.81 -0.06 9.66
N LEU A 221 -1.43 0.34 8.44
CA LEU A 221 -2.10 1.37 7.66
C LEU A 221 -2.50 0.78 6.31
N THR A 222 -3.80 0.77 6.01
CA THR A 222 -4.34 0.21 4.76
C THR A 222 -5.16 1.25 4.00
N LEU A 223 -5.21 1.09 2.68
CA LEU A 223 -6.06 1.95 1.85
C LEU A 223 -7.54 1.64 2.10
N ALA A 224 -7.91 0.36 2.16
CA ALA A 224 -9.29 -0.03 2.38
C ALA A 224 -9.43 -1.20 3.35
N ARG A 225 -10.64 -1.33 3.93
CA ARG A 225 -11.07 -2.53 4.66
C ARG A 225 -12.38 -3.08 4.10
N ALA A 226 -12.53 -4.40 4.08
CA ALA A 226 -13.76 -5.10 3.71
C ALA A 226 -14.67 -5.30 4.95
#